data_e9c4948878740f12be59545bdd93f620
#
_entry.id   e9c4948878740f12be59545bdd93f620
#
_cell.length_a   1.000
_cell.length_b   1.000
_cell.length_c   1.000
_cell.angle_alpha   90.00
_cell.angle_beta   90.00
_cell.angle_gamma   90.00
#
_symmetry.space_group_name_H-M   'P 1'
#
loop_
_entity.id
_entity.type
_entity.pdbx_description
1 polymer ?
#
loop_
_entity_poly.entity_id
_entity_poly.type
_entity_poly.pdbx_seq_one_letter_code
_entity_poly.pdbx_strand_id
1 'polypeptide(L)'
;MKIALTQLSTKDLATLAQRILSNAQSGKYPVIASHPLVSALETSYTEYDKVYTKQIYSGKGKNVAMADQERDTAYANLKSFLNGYRKLPFASNYQLAEELYGVFKTFGLNLGRLSYSSQTAQMKKLIEALETPENKQKLSLLSLDAAFAEMKGKHDVFENLFAEQAEANADLRQMTSASAIRKDLEKTVKSYLNLLTVMKEVPGWELLYTDTNELVKAARNSSLGKNENGNTAPKK
;
A
#
# COMPACT_ATOMS: atom_id res chain seq x y z
N MET A 1 5.68 35.12 14.21
CA MET A 1 6.24 34.37 13.08
C MET A 1 5.15 34.03 12.08
N LYS A 2 5.38 34.22 10.76
CA LYS A 2 4.34 33.96 9.72
C LYS A 2 4.70 32.75 8.87
N ILE A 3 3.91 31.69 8.96
CA ILE A 3 4.01 30.48 8.13
C ILE A 3 2.64 29.84 7.94
N ALA A 4 2.33 29.38 6.74
CA ALA A 4 1.12 28.61 6.42
C ALA A 4 1.45 27.11 6.59
N LEU A 5 1.29 26.56 7.80
CA LEU A 5 1.60 25.17 8.12
C LEU A 5 0.86 24.18 7.23
N THR A 6 -0.38 24.51 6.84
CA THR A 6 -1.22 23.68 5.96
C THR A 6 -0.67 23.53 4.53
N GLN A 7 0.21 24.43 4.10
CA GLN A 7 0.85 24.40 2.78
C GLN A 7 2.18 23.62 2.80
N LEU A 8 2.71 23.28 3.95
CA LEU A 8 3.90 22.45 4.06
C LEU A 8 3.59 21.02 3.60
N SER A 9 4.53 20.38 2.92
CA SER A 9 4.42 18.94 2.69
C SER A 9 4.48 18.18 4.03
N THR A 10 4.03 16.92 4.01
CA THR A 10 4.11 16.04 5.20
C THR A 10 5.51 15.99 5.79
N LYS A 11 6.53 15.88 4.92
CA LYS A 11 7.93 15.82 5.32
C LYS A 11 8.47 17.17 5.83
N ASP A 12 8.06 18.26 5.19
CA ASP A 12 8.52 19.61 5.58
C ASP A 12 7.92 20.01 6.94
N LEU A 13 6.66 19.64 7.22
CA LEU A 13 6.05 19.85 8.54
C LEU A 13 6.75 19.03 9.64
N ALA A 14 7.02 17.74 9.38
CA ALA A 14 7.76 16.90 10.32
C ALA A 14 9.16 17.48 10.63
N THR A 15 9.89 17.88 9.58
CA THR A 15 11.23 18.47 9.72
C THR A 15 11.20 19.79 10.51
N LEU A 16 10.20 20.64 10.25
CA LEU A 16 10.04 21.89 11.01
C LEU A 16 9.76 21.61 12.49
N ALA A 17 8.81 20.72 12.78
CA ALA A 17 8.46 20.35 14.16
C ALA A 17 9.64 19.73 14.90
N GLN A 18 10.38 18.82 14.26
CA GLN A 18 11.58 18.23 14.82
C GLN A 18 12.65 19.26 15.16
N ARG A 19 12.93 20.19 14.25
CA ARG A 19 13.93 21.24 14.45
C ARG A 19 13.54 22.21 15.58
N ILE A 20 12.26 22.59 15.64
CA ILE A 20 11.73 23.42 16.73
C ILE A 20 11.89 22.71 18.07
N LEU A 21 11.53 21.42 18.13
CA LEU A 21 11.64 20.61 19.34
C LEU A 21 13.11 20.47 19.79
N SER A 22 14.01 20.11 18.87
CA SER A 22 15.44 20.00 19.13
C SER A 22 16.02 21.33 19.62
N ASN A 23 15.59 22.47 19.04
CA ASN A 23 16.02 23.79 19.50
C ASN A 23 15.53 24.08 20.93
N ALA A 24 14.25 23.79 21.22
CA ALA A 24 13.67 24.01 22.56
C ALA A 24 14.31 23.12 23.63
N GLN A 25 14.73 21.92 23.29
CA GLN A 25 15.33 20.92 24.19
C GLN A 25 16.87 21.00 24.24
N SER A 26 17.48 21.92 23.50
CA SER A 26 18.96 22.05 23.41
C SER A 26 19.67 22.41 24.72
N GLY A 27 18.95 22.79 25.76
CA GLY A 27 19.52 23.34 27.00
C GLY A 27 19.97 24.81 26.91
N LYS A 28 19.97 25.39 25.70
CA LYS A 28 20.37 26.77 25.43
C LYS A 28 19.39 27.81 26.01
N TYR A 29 18.11 27.41 26.21
CA TYR A 29 17.04 28.33 26.57
C TYR A 29 16.31 27.87 27.85
N PRO A 30 16.82 28.22 29.05
CA PRO A 30 16.19 27.81 30.31
C PRO A 30 14.73 28.23 30.45
N VAL A 31 14.33 29.35 29.82
CA VAL A 31 12.96 29.91 29.89
C VAL A 31 11.88 29.00 29.29
N ILE A 32 12.26 28.06 28.40
CA ILE A 32 11.30 27.15 27.74
C ILE A 32 11.46 25.69 28.20
N ALA A 33 12.53 25.33 28.89
CA ALA A 33 12.94 23.94 29.15
C ALA A 33 11.82 23.05 29.78
N SER A 34 11.02 23.63 30.69
CA SER A 34 9.92 22.91 31.36
C SER A 34 8.52 23.40 30.94
N HIS A 35 8.42 24.14 29.83
CA HIS A 35 7.13 24.69 29.43
C HIS A 35 6.21 23.61 28.86
N PRO A 36 4.91 23.54 29.28
CA PRO A 36 3.98 22.49 28.84
C PRO A 36 3.82 22.36 27.31
N LEU A 37 4.00 23.45 26.56
CA LEU A 37 3.92 23.41 25.10
C LEU A 37 5.09 22.63 24.44
N VAL A 38 6.24 22.50 25.12
CA VAL A 38 7.34 21.65 24.61
C VAL A 38 6.93 20.17 24.70
N SER A 39 6.40 19.74 25.85
CA SER A 39 5.91 18.38 26.03
C SER A 39 4.73 18.06 25.08
N ALA A 40 3.81 19.02 24.89
CA ALA A 40 2.70 18.86 23.97
C ALA A 40 3.19 18.75 22.51
N LEU A 41 4.21 19.53 22.12
CA LEU A 41 4.84 19.45 20.79
C LEU A 41 5.55 18.12 20.60
N GLU A 42 6.29 17.65 21.60
CA GLU A 42 6.97 16.35 21.57
C GLU A 42 5.99 15.20 21.38
N THR A 43 4.90 15.18 22.13
CA THR A 43 3.84 14.18 22.00
C THR A 43 3.24 14.19 20.59
N SER A 44 2.78 15.36 20.11
CA SER A 44 2.19 15.50 18.78
C SER A 44 3.15 15.15 17.67
N TYR A 45 4.44 15.51 17.80
CA TYR A 45 5.48 15.17 16.83
C TYR A 45 5.75 13.66 16.82
N THR A 46 5.88 13.01 17.98
CA THR A 46 6.13 11.57 18.08
C THR A 46 5.00 10.75 17.45
N GLU A 47 3.74 11.15 17.67
CA GLU A 47 2.59 10.51 17.03
C GLU A 47 2.59 10.72 15.51
N TYR A 48 2.90 11.94 15.07
CA TYR A 48 2.99 12.26 13.65
C TYR A 48 4.13 11.52 12.96
N ASP A 49 5.30 11.42 13.60
CA ASP A 49 6.49 10.73 13.09
C ASP A 49 6.21 9.25 12.82
N LYS A 50 5.44 8.58 13.69
CA LYS A 50 5.02 7.19 13.49
C LYS A 50 4.18 6.99 12.22
N VAL A 51 3.47 8.00 11.77
CA VAL A 51 2.45 7.89 10.72
C VAL A 51 2.93 8.45 9.37
N TYR A 52 3.73 9.51 9.35
CA TYR A 52 4.17 10.09 8.07
C TYR A 52 5.19 9.22 7.33
N THR A 53 5.95 8.39 8.03
CA THR A 53 6.88 7.41 7.43
C THR A 53 6.19 6.15 6.94
N LYS A 54 4.89 6.01 7.24
CA LYS A 54 4.12 4.83 6.97
C LYS A 54 3.85 4.66 5.48
N GLN A 55 4.05 3.44 5.00
CA GLN A 55 3.69 3.07 3.65
C GLN A 55 2.16 3.12 3.47
N ILE A 56 1.70 3.76 2.39
CA ILE A 56 0.27 3.84 2.02
C ILE A 56 -0.24 2.49 1.48
N TYR A 57 0.67 1.61 1.06
CA TYR A 57 0.39 0.30 0.49
C TYR A 57 1.20 -0.78 1.20
N SER A 58 0.59 -1.95 1.38
CA SER A 58 1.22 -3.13 1.99
C SER A 58 2.46 -3.65 1.24
N GLY A 59 2.72 -3.18 0.03
CA GLY A 59 3.78 -3.68 -0.84
C GLY A 59 3.52 -5.06 -1.45
N LYS A 60 2.45 -5.76 -1.04
CA LYS A 60 2.13 -7.13 -1.46
C LYS A 60 1.52 -7.23 -2.88
N GLY A 61 1.15 -6.11 -3.51
CA GLY A 61 0.46 -6.11 -4.81
C GLY A 61 1.25 -6.79 -5.93
N LYS A 62 2.58 -6.68 -5.94
CA LYS A 62 3.43 -7.37 -6.92
C LYS A 62 3.36 -8.89 -6.76
N ASN A 63 3.36 -9.40 -5.53
CA ASN A 63 3.30 -10.83 -5.26
C ASN A 63 1.95 -11.42 -5.67
N VAL A 64 0.85 -10.71 -5.42
CA VAL A 64 -0.49 -11.09 -5.87
C VAL A 64 -0.57 -11.14 -7.40
N ALA A 65 -0.02 -10.14 -8.10
CA ALA A 65 0.00 -10.12 -9.56
C ALA A 65 0.83 -11.27 -10.16
N MET A 66 1.95 -11.63 -9.53
CA MET A 66 2.76 -12.77 -9.96
C MET A 66 2.01 -14.09 -9.75
N ALA A 67 1.38 -14.28 -8.59
CA ALA A 67 0.59 -15.48 -8.31
C ALA A 67 -0.62 -15.62 -9.25
N ASP A 68 -1.25 -14.50 -9.63
CA ASP A 68 -2.30 -14.49 -10.65
C ASP A 68 -1.80 -14.95 -12.01
N GLN A 69 -0.66 -14.45 -12.46
CA GLN A 69 -0.03 -14.87 -13.71
C GLN A 69 0.34 -16.37 -13.71
N GLU A 70 0.84 -16.89 -12.59
CA GLU A 70 1.16 -18.31 -12.44
C GLU A 70 -0.11 -19.17 -12.48
N ARG A 71 -1.20 -18.73 -11.80
CA ARG A 71 -2.51 -19.36 -11.85
C ARG A 71 -3.08 -19.40 -13.26
N ASP A 72 -2.99 -18.29 -14.00
CA ASP A 72 -3.43 -18.20 -15.38
C ASP A 72 -2.64 -19.14 -16.30
N THR A 73 -1.33 -19.22 -16.10
CA THR A 73 -0.46 -20.10 -16.88
C THR A 73 -0.83 -21.57 -16.66
N ALA A 74 -0.96 -22.00 -15.40
CA ALA A 74 -1.32 -23.38 -15.08
C ALA A 74 -2.71 -23.77 -15.66
N TYR A 75 -3.70 -22.88 -15.53
CA TYR A 75 -5.02 -23.05 -16.15
C TYR A 75 -4.91 -23.16 -17.68
N ALA A 76 -4.18 -22.25 -18.33
CA ALA A 76 -4.03 -22.24 -19.77
C ALA A 76 -3.33 -23.49 -20.30
N ASN A 77 -2.33 -23.99 -19.59
CA ASN A 77 -1.58 -25.20 -19.95
C ASN A 77 -2.50 -26.42 -19.97
N LEU A 78 -3.25 -26.67 -18.87
CA LEU A 78 -4.17 -27.81 -18.78
C LEU A 78 -5.27 -27.73 -19.84
N LYS A 79 -5.88 -26.54 -20.01
CA LYS A 79 -6.90 -26.30 -21.03
C LYS A 79 -6.35 -26.55 -22.44
N SER A 80 -5.12 -26.08 -22.73
CA SER A 80 -4.51 -26.21 -24.06
C SER A 80 -4.19 -27.65 -24.39
N PHE A 81 -3.70 -28.44 -23.43
CA PHE A 81 -3.50 -29.87 -23.61
C PHE A 81 -4.82 -30.56 -23.97
N LEU A 82 -5.87 -30.37 -23.17
CA LEU A 82 -7.19 -30.93 -23.46
C LEU A 82 -7.73 -30.48 -24.82
N ASN A 83 -7.55 -29.20 -25.17
CA ASN A 83 -7.99 -28.70 -26.47
C ASN A 83 -7.20 -29.28 -27.64
N GLY A 84 -5.93 -29.60 -27.48
CA GLY A 84 -5.11 -30.28 -28.48
C GLY A 84 -5.51 -31.75 -28.63
N TYR A 85 -5.55 -32.45 -27.50
CA TYR A 85 -5.78 -33.89 -27.46
C TYR A 85 -7.18 -34.30 -28.03
N ARG A 86 -8.23 -33.57 -27.67
CA ARG A 86 -9.59 -33.81 -28.14
C ARG A 86 -9.76 -33.66 -29.69
N LYS A 87 -8.77 -33.04 -30.36
CA LYS A 87 -8.75 -32.91 -31.83
C LYS A 87 -8.10 -34.11 -32.53
N LEU A 88 -7.69 -35.11 -31.78
CA LEU A 88 -7.06 -36.31 -32.28
C LEU A 88 -8.01 -37.52 -32.18
N PRO A 89 -9.03 -37.62 -33.02
CA PRO A 89 -10.10 -38.59 -32.86
C PRO A 89 -9.63 -40.05 -32.93
N PHE A 90 -8.44 -40.31 -33.45
CA PHE A 90 -7.83 -41.64 -33.48
C PHE A 90 -6.90 -41.93 -32.30
N ALA A 91 -6.67 -40.95 -31.42
CA ALA A 91 -5.87 -41.17 -30.22
C ALA A 91 -6.68 -41.93 -29.17
N SER A 92 -6.01 -42.81 -28.43
CA SER A 92 -6.62 -43.47 -27.28
C SER A 92 -7.13 -42.40 -26.29
N ASN A 93 -8.32 -42.64 -25.72
CA ASN A 93 -8.91 -41.77 -24.71
C ASN A 93 -9.21 -40.30 -25.16
N TYR A 94 -9.26 -40.02 -26.49
CA TYR A 94 -9.59 -38.65 -26.95
C TYR A 94 -10.94 -38.19 -26.43
N GLN A 95 -11.91 -39.09 -26.28
CA GLN A 95 -13.24 -38.81 -25.76
C GLN A 95 -13.20 -38.28 -24.33
N LEU A 96 -12.29 -38.79 -23.51
CA LEU A 96 -12.11 -38.30 -22.13
C LEU A 96 -11.61 -36.84 -22.14
N ALA A 97 -10.76 -36.47 -23.08
CA ALA A 97 -10.29 -35.09 -23.23
C ALA A 97 -11.43 -34.17 -23.72
N GLU A 98 -12.32 -34.64 -24.61
CA GLU A 98 -13.50 -33.87 -25.04
C GLU A 98 -14.44 -33.60 -23.86
N GLU A 99 -14.69 -34.61 -23.03
CA GLU A 99 -15.54 -34.52 -21.85
C GLU A 99 -14.98 -33.56 -20.82
N LEU A 100 -13.68 -33.68 -20.45
CA LEU A 100 -13.03 -32.77 -19.53
C LEU A 100 -12.98 -31.34 -20.10
N TYR A 101 -12.73 -31.16 -21.40
CA TYR A 101 -12.79 -29.84 -22.01
C TYR A 101 -14.21 -29.25 -21.97
N GLY A 102 -15.25 -30.09 -22.01
CA GLY A 102 -16.64 -29.72 -21.77
C GLY A 102 -16.85 -29.10 -20.39
N VAL A 103 -16.19 -29.66 -19.35
CA VAL A 103 -16.19 -29.08 -17.99
C VAL A 103 -15.57 -27.66 -18.00
N PHE A 104 -14.43 -27.47 -18.67
CA PHE A 104 -13.84 -26.14 -18.82
C PHE A 104 -14.77 -25.14 -19.52
N LYS A 105 -15.51 -25.57 -20.55
CA LYS A 105 -16.50 -24.71 -21.24
C LYS A 105 -17.61 -24.23 -20.31
N THR A 106 -18.05 -25.07 -19.37
CA THR A 106 -19.11 -24.73 -18.41
C THR A 106 -18.71 -23.57 -17.51
N PHE A 107 -17.46 -23.50 -17.09
CA PHE A 107 -16.96 -22.46 -16.16
C PHE A 107 -16.27 -21.29 -16.87
N GLY A 108 -16.03 -21.39 -18.17
CA GLY A 108 -15.45 -20.34 -19.01
C GLY A 108 -14.05 -20.67 -19.52
N LEU A 109 -13.79 -20.35 -20.79
CA LEU A 109 -12.51 -20.64 -21.45
C LEU A 109 -11.49 -19.52 -21.36
N ASN A 110 -11.86 -18.37 -20.78
CA ASN A 110 -11.02 -17.16 -20.73
C ASN A 110 -11.00 -16.56 -19.30
N LEU A 111 -10.77 -17.40 -18.29
CA LEU A 111 -10.83 -16.99 -16.88
C LEU A 111 -9.84 -15.86 -16.56
N GLY A 112 -8.62 -15.88 -17.11
CA GLY A 112 -7.61 -14.85 -16.89
C GLY A 112 -7.96 -13.45 -17.44
N ARG A 113 -9.14 -13.27 -18.06
CA ARG A 113 -9.65 -11.94 -18.46
C ARG A 113 -10.69 -11.38 -17.50
N LEU A 114 -11.05 -12.13 -16.48
CA LEU A 114 -12.02 -11.74 -15.48
C LEU A 114 -11.34 -10.91 -14.37
N SER A 115 -12.14 -10.23 -13.56
CA SER A 115 -11.64 -9.67 -12.30
C SER A 115 -11.18 -10.80 -11.36
N TYR A 116 -10.27 -10.52 -10.45
CA TYR A 116 -9.79 -11.51 -9.47
C TYR A 116 -10.93 -12.27 -8.77
N SER A 117 -11.94 -11.57 -8.28
CA SER A 117 -13.08 -12.19 -7.59
C SER A 117 -13.89 -13.09 -8.50
N SER A 118 -14.17 -12.67 -9.74
CA SER A 118 -14.92 -13.47 -10.70
C SER A 118 -14.13 -14.69 -11.16
N GLN A 119 -12.84 -14.52 -11.39
CA GLN A 119 -11.95 -15.62 -11.77
C GLN A 119 -11.83 -16.65 -10.64
N THR A 120 -11.64 -16.19 -9.40
CA THR A 120 -11.59 -17.06 -8.21
C THR A 120 -12.85 -17.89 -8.08
N ALA A 121 -14.04 -17.28 -8.21
CA ALA A 121 -15.30 -17.99 -8.10
C ALA A 121 -15.44 -19.07 -9.19
N GLN A 122 -15.09 -18.75 -10.44
CA GLN A 122 -15.18 -19.71 -11.55
C GLN A 122 -14.12 -20.82 -11.43
N MET A 123 -12.88 -20.46 -11.06
CA MET A 123 -11.79 -21.42 -10.87
C MET A 123 -12.12 -22.42 -9.76
N LYS A 124 -12.65 -21.94 -8.63
CA LYS A 124 -13.10 -22.79 -7.54
C LYS A 124 -14.14 -23.82 -8.02
N LYS A 125 -15.13 -23.36 -8.79
CA LYS A 125 -16.16 -24.26 -9.32
C LYS A 125 -15.62 -25.26 -10.35
N LEU A 126 -14.68 -24.83 -11.19
CA LEU A 126 -13.97 -25.72 -12.10
C LEU A 126 -13.18 -26.79 -11.33
N ILE A 127 -12.44 -26.40 -10.29
CA ILE A 127 -11.67 -27.34 -9.45
C ILE A 127 -12.63 -28.34 -8.78
N GLU A 128 -13.71 -27.85 -8.16
CA GLU A 128 -14.74 -28.73 -7.54
C GLU A 128 -15.27 -29.77 -8.56
N ALA A 129 -15.57 -29.34 -9.79
CA ALA A 129 -16.07 -30.25 -10.84
C ALA A 129 -14.97 -31.24 -11.30
N LEU A 130 -13.72 -30.82 -11.41
CA LEU A 130 -12.63 -31.71 -11.79
C LEU A 130 -12.23 -32.69 -10.65
N GLU A 131 -12.55 -32.36 -9.41
CA GLU A 131 -12.32 -33.23 -8.24
C GLU A 131 -13.36 -34.36 -8.07
N THR A 132 -14.42 -34.38 -8.86
CA THR A 132 -15.35 -35.51 -8.82
C THR A 132 -14.63 -36.85 -9.15
N PRO A 133 -15.02 -37.96 -8.53
CA PRO A 133 -14.34 -39.25 -8.77
C PRO A 133 -14.24 -39.59 -10.27
N GLU A 134 -15.31 -39.34 -11.04
CA GLU A 134 -15.33 -39.56 -12.47
C GLU A 134 -14.30 -38.73 -13.24
N ASN A 135 -14.22 -37.42 -12.97
CA ASN A 135 -13.29 -36.54 -13.67
C ASN A 135 -11.86 -36.76 -13.22
N LYS A 136 -11.60 -37.08 -11.94
CA LYS A 136 -10.29 -37.53 -11.48
C LYS A 136 -9.81 -38.78 -12.22
N GLN A 137 -10.66 -39.76 -12.40
CA GLN A 137 -10.29 -40.94 -13.16
C GLN A 137 -9.94 -40.59 -14.62
N LYS A 138 -10.69 -39.69 -15.26
CA LYS A 138 -10.39 -39.22 -16.61
C LYS A 138 -9.03 -38.48 -16.67
N LEU A 139 -8.74 -37.61 -15.69
CA LEU A 139 -7.45 -36.92 -15.58
C LEU A 139 -6.29 -37.93 -15.45
N SER A 140 -6.43 -38.96 -14.59
CA SER A 140 -5.42 -40.00 -14.42
C SER A 140 -5.19 -40.82 -15.70
N LEU A 141 -6.25 -41.20 -16.39
CA LEU A 141 -6.15 -41.90 -17.66
C LEU A 141 -5.45 -41.12 -18.78
N LEU A 142 -5.50 -39.79 -18.70
CA LEU A 142 -4.79 -38.85 -19.57
C LEU A 142 -3.42 -38.42 -19.03
N SER A 143 -2.99 -38.97 -17.88
CA SER A 143 -1.75 -38.59 -17.18
C SER A 143 -1.67 -37.10 -16.83
N LEU A 144 -2.81 -36.48 -16.44
CA LEU A 144 -2.95 -35.06 -16.16
C LEU A 144 -3.06 -34.73 -14.68
N ASP A 145 -2.88 -35.71 -13.78
CA ASP A 145 -2.98 -35.49 -12.33
C ASP A 145 -2.02 -34.40 -11.84
N ALA A 146 -0.78 -34.41 -12.31
CA ALA A 146 0.23 -33.42 -11.93
C ALA A 146 -0.15 -32.00 -12.43
N ALA A 147 -0.62 -31.89 -13.67
CA ALA A 147 -1.03 -30.61 -14.25
C ALA A 147 -2.27 -30.03 -13.54
N PHE A 148 -3.21 -30.91 -13.14
CA PHE A 148 -4.37 -30.50 -12.34
C PHE A 148 -3.96 -30.07 -10.93
N ALA A 149 -3.06 -30.81 -10.28
CA ALA A 149 -2.54 -30.47 -8.96
C ALA A 149 -1.79 -29.13 -8.99
N GLU A 150 -1.01 -28.87 -10.06
CA GLU A 150 -0.35 -27.58 -10.24
C GLU A 150 -1.40 -26.44 -10.37
N MET A 151 -2.40 -26.58 -11.22
CA MET A 151 -3.46 -25.58 -11.40
C MET A 151 -4.17 -25.27 -10.08
N LYS A 152 -4.52 -26.31 -9.29
CA LYS A 152 -5.14 -26.15 -7.98
C LYS A 152 -4.19 -25.46 -7.01
N GLY A 153 -2.92 -25.91 -6.91
CA GLY A 153 -1.94 -25.33 -6.02
C GLY A 153 -1.65 -23.85 -6.32
N LYS A 154 -1.59 -23.47 -7.61
CA LYS A 154 -1.42 -22.06 -7.98
C LYS A 154 -2.65 -21.22 -7.64
N HIS A 155 -3.86 -21.78 -7.72
CA HIS A 155 -5.07 -21.12 -7.27
C HIS A 155 -5.05 -20.87 -5.75
N ASP A 156 -4.68 -21.88 -4.96
CA ASP A 156 -4.60 -21.78 -3.50
C ASP A 156 -3.53 -20.76 -3.05
N VAL A 157 -2.38 -20.72 -3.72
CA VAL A 157 -1.33 -19.72 -3.48
C VAL A 157 -1.84 -18.31 -3.74
N PHE A 158 -2.55 -18.10 -4.87
CA PHE A 158 -3.14 -16.80 -5.17
C PHE A 158 -4.14 -16.36 -4.09
N GLU A 159 -5.05 -17.23 -3.67
CA GLU A 159 -6.06 -16.91 -2.65
C GLU A 159 -5.40 -16.53 -1.32
N ASN A 160 -4.37 -17.26 -0.90
CA ASN A 160 -3.63 -16.95 0.32
C ASN A 160 -2.94 -15.58 0.25
N LEU A 161 -2.22 -15.28 -0.84
CA LEU A 161 -1.54 -14.00 -1.03
C LEU A 161 -2.52 -12.83 -1.16
N PHE A 162 -3.67 -13.05 -1.79
CA PHE A 162 -4.73 -12.05 -1.90
C PHE A 162 -5.36 -11.74 -0.54
N ALA A 163 -5.64 -12.78 0.27
CA ALA A 163 -6.14 -12.63 1.64
C ALA A 163 -5.14 -11.86 2.52
N GLU A 164 -3.84 -12.24 2.48
CA GLU A 164 -2.79 -11.52 3.20
C GLU A 164 -2.65 -10.05 2.77
N GLN A 165 -2.83 -9.75 1.48
CA GLN A 165 -2.82 -8.36 0.99
C GLN A 165 -4.02 -7.59 1.54
N ALA A 166 -5.21 -8.22 1.53
CA ALA A 166 -6.44 -7.60 2.04
C ALA A 166 -6.32 -7.28 3.53
N GLU A 167 -5.80 -8.21 4.33
CA GLU A 167 -5.54 -8.02 5.76
C GLU A 167 -4.55 -6.89 6.00
N ALA A 168 -3.38 -6.93 5.35
CA ALA A 168 -2.37 -5.89 5.49
C ALA A 168 -2.87 -4.49 5.06
N ASN A 169 -3.75 -4.42 4.04
CA ASN A 169 -4.38 -3.17 3.64
C ASN A 169 -5.46 -2.72 4.65
N ALA A 170 -6.17 -3.65 5.30
CA ALA A 170 -7.14 -3.33 6.36
C ALA A 170 -6.43 -2.73 7.57
N ASP A 171 -5.33 -3.32 8.02
CA ASP A 171 -4.49 -2.80 9.11
C ASP A 171 -3.99 -1.38 8.81
N LEU A 172 -3.55 -1.15 7.56
CA LEU A 172 -3.16 0.19 7.13
C LEU A 172 -4.30 1.22 7.20
N ARG A 173 -5.54 0.82 6.97
CA ARG A 173 -6.72 1.70 7.03
C ARG A 173 -7.19 1.97 8.46
N GLN A 174 -7.05 1.00 9.36
CA GLN A 174 -7.44 1.15 10.78
C GLN A 174 -6.54 2.10 11.54
N MET A 175 -5.31 2.34 11.09
CA MET A 175 -4.45 3.32 11.71
C MET A 175 -4.99 4.72 11.46
N THR A 176 -5.06 5.54 12.52
CA THR A 176 -5.50 6.95 12.48
C THR A 176 -4.91 7.67 11.27
N SER A 177 -5.74 8.34 10.49
CA SER A 177 -5.28 8.95 9.25
C SER A 177 -4.21 10.01 9.53
N ALA A 178 -3.14 10.01 8.75
CA ALA A 178 -2.09 11.02 8.83
C ALA A 178 -2.66 12.46 8.81
N SER A 179 -3.83 12.66 8.18
CA SER A 179 -4.53 13.95 8.12
C SER A 179 -5.11 14.40 9.46
N ALA A 180 -5.58 13.48 10.32
CA ALA A 180 -6.10 13.86 11.65
C ALA A 180 -4.94 14.22 12.57
N ILE A 181 -3.93 13.37 12.65
CA ILE A 181 -2.71 13.61 13.45
C ILE A 181 -1.97 14.86 12.96
N ARG A 182 -1.97 15.13 11.66
CA ARG A 182 -1.41 16.35 11.07
C ARG A 182 -2.03 17.63 11.66
N LYS A 183 -3.36 17.67 11.82
CA LYS A 183 -4.06 18.84 12.39
C LYS A 183 -3.63 19.12 13.83
N ASP A 184 -3.40 18.07 14.61
CA ASP A 184 -2.95 18.21 15.99
C ASP A 184 -1.51 18.75 16.06
N LEU A 185 -0.61 18.24 15.21
CA LEU A 185 0.74 18.78 15.10
C LEU A 185 0.74 20.24 14.62
N GLU A 186 -0.03 20.59 13.59
CA GLU A 186 -0.17 21.97 13.11
C GLU A 186 -0.67 22.90 14.22
N LYS A 187 -1.67 22.48 14.99
CA LYS A 187 -2.22 23.24 16.14
C LYS A 187 -1.16 23.46 17.20
N THR A 188 -0.42 22.42 17.57
CA THR A 188 0.62 22.50 18.63
C THR A 188 1.79 23.35 18.17
N VAL A 189 2.29 23.17 16.94
CA VAL A 189 3.34 24.03 16.36
C VAL A 189 2.87 25.50 16.34
N LYS A 190 1.63 25.76 15.89
CA LYS A 190 1.08 27.12 15.85
C LYS A 190 1.02 27.75 17.25
N SER A 191 0.57 26.97 18.26
CA SER A 191 0.52 27.45 19.66
C SER A 191 1.90 27.81 20.20
N TYR A 192 2.90 26.97 19.91
CA TYR A 192 4.30 27.23 20.29
C TYR A 192 4.83 28.50 19.62
N LEU A 193 4.66 28.65 18.30
CA LEU A 193 5.11 29.82 17.54
C LEU A 193 4.40 31.12 18.01
N ASN A 194 3.12 31.03 18.42
CA ASN A 194 2.38 32.16 18.97
C ASN A 194 2.94 32.57 20.33
N LEU A 195 3.22 31.60 21.23
CA LEU A 195 3.88 31.87 22.51
C LEU A 195 5.17 32.67 22.28
N LEU A 196 6.09 32.16 21.44
CA LEU A 196 7.35 32.86 21.19
C LEU A 196 7.15 34.26 20.59
N THR A 197 6.12 34.43 19.77
CA THR A 197 5.81 35.74 19.17
C THR A 197 5.37 36.77 20.23
N VAL A 198 4.58 36.31 21.20
CA VAL A 198 4.14 37.16 22.32
C VAL A 198 5.30 37.47 23.26
N MET A 199 6.13 36.48 23.51
CA MET A 199 7.25 36.60 24.49
C MET A 199 8.54 37.25 23.93
N LYS A 200 8.58 37.62 22.64
CA LYS A 200 9.80 38.05 21.93
C LYS A 200 10.53 39.24 22.54
N GLU A 201 9.82 40.10 23.30
CA GLU A 201 10.38 41.31 23.94
C GLU A 201 10.62 41.09 25.47
N VAL A 202 10.35 39.89 25.96
CA VAL A 202 10.58 39.52 27.37
C VAL A 202 12.05 39.07 27.54
N PRO A 203 12.76 39.57 28.52
CA PRO A 203 14.16 39.19 28.76
C PRO A 203 14.36 37.68 28.82
N GLY A 204 15.34 37.19 28.07
CA GLY A 204 15.68 35.77 27.96
C GLY A 204 14.93 34.99 26.87
N TRP A 205 13.92 35.58 26.20
CA TRP A 205 13.17 34.96 25.13
C TRP A 205 13.59 35.37 23.71
N GLU A 206 14.33 36.51 23.61
CA GLU A 206 14.71 37.12 22.32
C GLU A 206 15.51 36.17 21.44
N LEU A 207 16.47 35.46 22.05
CA LEU A 207 17.36 34.57 21.33
C LEU A 207 16.58 33.31 20.83
N LEU A 208 15.73 32.72 21.69
CA LEU A 208 14.88 31.60 21.32
C LEU A 208 13.93 31.99 20.18
N TYR A 209 13.31 33.18 20.26
CA TYR A 209 12.48 33.71 19.18
C TYR A 209 13.24 33.83 17.86
N THR A 210 14.45 34.45 17.91
CA THR A 210 15.24 34.66 16.71
C THR A 210 15.66 33.36 16.04
N ASP A 211 16.19 32.42 16.81
CA ASP A 211 16.64 31.13 16.30
C ASP A 211 15.48 30.32 15.73
N THR A 212 14.33 30.30 16.43
CA THR A 212 13.12 29.61 15.91
C THR A 212 12.57 30.30 14.65
N ASN A 213 12.64 31.64 14.56
CA ASN A 213 12.18 32.36 13.37
C ASN A 213 13.03 32.04 12.13
N GLU A 214 14.31 31.76 12.27
CA GLU A 214 15.18 31.31 11.19
C GLU A 214 14.77 29.90 10.71
N LEU A 215 14.41 28.99 11.62
CA LEU A 215 13.85 27.67 11.26
C LEU A 215 12.55 27.80 10.48
N VAL A 216 11.66 28.71 10.87
CA VAL A 216 10.40 29.01 10.20
C VAL A 216 10.65 29.59 8.80
N LYS A 217 11.60 30.53 8.66
CA LYS A 217 12.00 31.08 7.34
C LYS A 217 12.53 29.99 6.42
N ALA A 218 13.41 29.13 6.92
CA ALA A 218 13.97 28.01 6.15
C ALA A 218 12.86 27.07 5.65
N ALA A 219 11.91 26.69 6.50
CA ALA A 219 10.77 25.84 6.11
C ALA A 219 9.88 26.50 5.06
N ARG A 220 9.61 27.81 5.20
CA ARG A 220 8.83 28.56 4.21
C ARG A 220 9.53 28.61 2.85
N ASN A 221 10.83 28.87 2.81
CA ASN A 221 11.59 28.97 1.57
C ASN A 221 11.68 27.60 0.85
N SER A 222 11.79 26.51 1.60
CA SER A 222 11.79 25.17 1.02
C SER A 222 10.44 24.81 0.37
N SER A 223 9.32 25.33 0.87
CA SER A 223 8.00 25.13 0.28
C SER A 223 7.76 25.96 -0.99
N LEU A 224 8.34 27.15 -1.09
CA LEU A 224 8.22 28.03 -2.25
C LEU A 224 9.05 27.54 -3.44
N GLY A 225 10.28 27.07 -3.23
CA GLY A 225 11.14 26.55 -4.30
C GLY A 225 10.62 25.29 -4.99
N LYS A 226 9.68 24.57 -4.40
CA LYS A 226 9.02 23.41 -5.03
C LYS A 226 7.90 23.81 -6.01
N ASN A 227 7.30 24.98 -5.83
CA ASN A 227 6.21 25.45 -6.70
C ASN A 227 6.73 26.03 -8.03
N GLU A 228 7.97 26.51 -8.09
CA GLU A 228 8.58 27.05 -9.31
C GLU A 228 9.05 25.96 -10.29
N ASN A 229 9.43 24.79 -9.80
CA ASN A 229 9.90 23.67 -10.64
C ASN A 229 8.78 22.76 -11.18
N GLY A 230 7.52 23.01 -10.83
CA GLY A 230 6.36 22.20 -11.27
C GLY A 230 5.72 22.63 -12.59
N ASN A 231 6.18 23.71 -13.23
CA ASN A 231 5.48 24.30 -14.38
C ASN A 231 6.34 24.52 -15.65
N THR A 232 7.29 23.62 -15.91
CA THR A 232 7.97 23.56 -17.22
C THR A 232 7.81 22.19 -17.85
N ALA A 233 6.59 21.90 -18.36
CA ALA A 233 6.42 20.89 -19.40
C ALA A 233 6.70 21.57 -20.75
N PRO A 234 7.62 21.06 -21.60
CA PRO A 234 7.83 21.61 -22.93
C PRO A 234 6.60 21.32 -23.80
N LYS A 235 6.01 22.38 -24.34
CA LYS A 235 5.07 22.28 -25.48
C LYS A 235 5.84 21.72 -26.69
N LYS A 236 5.43 20.58 -27.17
CA LYS A 236 5.58 20.14 -28.57
C LYS A 236 4.26 19.58 -29.05
#